data_29b3bbb51c2a4b777710b67bf384dfa4
#
_entry.id   29b3bbb51c2a4b777710b67bf384dfa4
#
_cell.length_a   1.000
_cell.length_b   1.000
_cell.length_c   1.000
_cell.angle_alpha   90.00
_cell.angle_beta   90.00
_cell.angle_gamma   90.00
#
_symmetry.space_group_name_H-M   'P 1'
#
loop_
_entity.id
_entity.type
_entity.pdbx_description
1 polymer ?
#
loop_
_entity_poly.entity_id
_entity_poly.type
_entity_poly.pdbx_seq_one_letter_code
_entity_poly.pdbx_strand_id
1 'polypeptide(L)'
;MSPTTTFSIREAAQLIGVSDDTLRRNIDRGVLRASRHGGHLSIDGRDLVAFQQARQATAETEGTPTSARNRLTGLVMAVKKDKVMAEVQLRCGPFVLTSLMSTESADRLGLAPGTLATAVVKATTVIIETPEGLS
;
A
#
# COMPACT_ATOMS: atom_id res chain seq x y z
N MET A 1 26.33 -5.18 8.27
CA MET A 1 25.22 -4.19 8.26
C MET A 1 24.87 -3.82 6.84
N SER A 2 23.68 -4.10 6.43
CA SER A 2 23.24 -3.72 5.08
C SER A 2 23.12 -2.20 4.99
N PRO A 3 23.62 -1.59 3.90
CA PRO A 3 23.42 -0.15 3.69
C PRO A 3 21.92 0.15 3.58
N THR A 4 21.50 1.24 4.19
CA THR A 4 20.12 1.69 4.12
C THR A 4 19.85 2.27 2.74
N THR A 5 18.73 1.91 2.14
CA THR A 5 18.30 2.48 0.88
C THR A 5 17.87 3.94 1.08
N THR A 6 18.25 4.81 0.16
CA THR A 6 17.81 6.19 0.12
C THR A 6 16.83 6.38 -1.03
N PHE A 7 15.91 7.30 -0.86
CA PHE A 7 14.86 7.56 -1.84
C PHE A 7 14.80 9.04 -2.18
N SER A 8 14.45 9.35 -3.44
CA SER A 8 14.07 10.71 -3.80
C SER A 8 12.71 11.05 -3.18
N ILE A 9 12.35 12.33 -3.18
CA ILE A 9 11.03 12.76 -2.70
C ILE A 9 9.92 12.02 -3.45
N ARG A 10 10.06 11.92 -4.77
CA ARG A 10 9.05 11.28 -5.62
C ARG A 10 8.89 9.80 -5.31
N GLU A 11 10.01 9.09 -5.18
CA GLU A 11 9.98 7.67 -4.84
C GLU A 11 9.37 7.43 -3.46
N ALA A 12 9.78 8.22 -2.47
CA ALA A 12 9.25 8.12 -1.11
C ALA A 12 7.75 8.39 -1.06
N ALA A 13 7.30 9.43 -1.78
CA ALA A 13 5.88 9.78 -1.85
C ALA A 13 5.05 8.63 -2.43
N GLN A 14 5.53 8.02 -3.51
CA GLN A 14 4.86 6.86 -4.10
C GLN A 14 4.82 5.66 -3.17
N LEU A 15 5.91 5.40 -2.45
CA LEU A 15 5.99 4.26 -1.54
C LEU A 15 4.99 4.33 -0.38
N ILE A 16 4.78 5.52 0.17
CA ILE A 16 3.88 5.67 1.33
C ILE A 16 2.52 6.27 0.97
N GLY A 17 2.28 6.53 -0.32
CA GLY A 17 0.96 6.94 -0.80
C GLY A 17 0.57 8.36 -0.45
N VAL A 18 1.51 9.30 -0.49
CA VAL A 18 1.25 10.73 -0.26
C VAL A 18 1.77 11.55 -1.43
N SER A 19 1.43 12.85 -1.45
CA SER A 19 1.95 13.75 -2.47
C SER A 19 3.37 14.22 -2.14
N ASP A 20 4.11 14.65 -3.16
CA ASP A 20 5.42 15.26 -2.99
C ASP A 20 5.34 16.47 -2.06
N ASP A 21 4.30 17.28 -2.20
CA ASP A 21 4.08 18.46 -1.35
C ASP A 21 3.93 18.09 0.12
N THR A 22 3.25 17.01 0.41
CA THR A 22 3.10 16.52 1.78
C THR A 22 4.47 16.22 2.39
N LEU A 23 5.34 15.52 1.66
CA LEU A 23 6.69 15.23 2.14
C LEU A 23 7.52 16.51 2.30
N ARG A 24 7.47 17.42 1.34
CA ARG A 24 8.22 18.69 1.40
C ARG A 24 7.81 19.52 2.60
N ARG A 25 6.51 19.61 2.88
CA ARG A 25 6.02 20.34 4.06
C ARG A 25 6.51 19.74 5.36
N ASN A 26 6.54 18.42 5.47
CA ASN A 26 7.00 17.74 6.66
C ASN A 26 8.53 17.86 6.84
N ILE A 27 9.27 17.91 5.74
CA ILE A 27 10.72 18.17 5.78
C ILE A 27 10.95 19.59 6.28
N ASP A 28 10.21 20.57 5.76
CA ASP A 28 10.33 21.97 6.16
C ASP A 28 9.99 22.20 7.63
N ARG A 29 9.05 21.41 8.17
CA ARG A 29 8.67 21.46 9.59
C ARG A 29 9.62 20.71 10.50
N GLY A 30 10.61 20.00 9.96
CA GLY A 30 11.53 19.18 10.74
C GLY A 30 10.95 17.86 11.24
N VAL A 31 9.78 17.45 10.75
CA VAL A 31 9.14 16.19 11.13
C VAL A 31 9.73 15.00 10.39
N LEU A 32 10.17 15.23 9.15
CA LEU A 32 10.80 14.22 8.31
C LEU A 32 12.22 14.68 7.96
N ARG A 33 13.20 13.83 8.25
CA ARG A 33 14.59 14.12 7.92
C ARG A 33 14.86 13.85 6.45
N ALA A 34 15.60 14.77 5.84
CA ALA A 34 16.11 14.60 4.48
C ALA A 34 17.52 15.16 4.39
N SER A 35 18.31 14.59 3.50
CA SER A 35 19.66 15.06 3.19
C SER A 35 19.66 15.69 1.81
N ARG A 36 20.50 16.70 1.61
CA ARG A 36 20.67 17.34 0.30
C ARG A 36 22.00 16.95 -0.29
N HIS A 37 21.94 16.33 -1.45
CA HIS A 37 23.14 15.93 -2.21
C HIS A 37 23.03 16.48 -3.62
N GLY A 38 23.99 17.34 -4.02
CA GLY A 38 24.00 17.88 -5.37
C GLY A 38 22.73 18.63 -5.76
N GLY A 39 22.09 19.32 -4.81
CA GLY A 39 20.84 20.03 -5.05
C GLY A 39 19.57 19.18 -4.99
N HIS A 40 19.70 17.89 -4.77
CA HIS A 40 18.57 16.97 -4.67
C HIS A 40 18.34 16.52 -3.24
N LEU A 41 17.07 16.48 -2.82
CA LEU A 41 16.69 15.92 -1.53
C LEU A 41 16.64 14.40 -1.60
N SER A 42 17.15 13.76 -0.56
CA SER A 42 17.20 12.32 -0.42
C SER A 42 16.72 11.95 0.98
N ILE A 43 15.89 10.93 1.08
CA ILE A 43 15.33 10.45 2.34
C ILE A 43 15.89 9.06 2.61
N ASP A 44 16.49 8.89 3.79
CA ASP A 44 16.93 7.58 4.25
C ASP A 44 15.70 6.72 4.58
N GLY A 45 15.73 5.46 4.18
CA GLY A 45 14.61 4.55 4.41
C GLY A 45 14.20 4.44 5.86
N ARG A 46 15.17 4.53 6.80
CA ARG A 46 14.87 4.49 8.23
C ARG A 46 14.09 5.71 8.69
N ASP A 47 14.41 6.88 8.16
CA ASP A 47 13.68 8.11 8.46
C ASP A 47 12.27 8.07 7.90
N LEU A 48 12.11 7.46 6.72
CA LEU A 48 10.80 7.28 6.12
C LEU A 48 9.93 6.32 6.95
N VAL A 49 10.52 5.25 7.46
CA VAL A 49 9.81 4.31 8.36
C VAL A 49 9.35 5.02 9.62
N ALA A 50 10.21 5.79 10.27
CA ALA A 50 9.87 6.52 11.48
C ALA A 50 8.72 7.52 11.23
N PHE A 51 8.77 8.22 10.10
CA PHE A 51 7.72 9.15 9.70
C PHE A 51 6.38 8.42 9.50
N GLN A 52 6.41 7.29 8.81
CA GLN A 52 5.20 6.51 8.54
C GLN A 52 4.61 5.91 9.81
N GLN A 53 5.42 5.42 10.72
CA GLN A 53 4.97 4.88 12.00
C GLN A 53 4.27 5.95 12.84
N ALA A 54 4.80 7.17 12.87
CA ALA A 54 4.17 8.27 13.59
C ALA A 54 2.79 8.61 13.01
N ARG A 55 2.63 8.52 11.71
CA ARG A 55 1.34 8.75 11.05
C ARG A 55 0.34 7.62 11.32
N GLN A 56 0.81 6.38 11.30
CA GLN A 56 -0.04 5.21 11.54
C GLN A 56 -0.54 5.14 12.99
N ALA A 57 0.21 5.66 13.94
CA ALA A 57 -0.19 5.68 15.34
C ALA A 57 -1.48 6.46 15.58
N THR A 58 -1.90 7.32 14.65
CA THR A 58 -3.14 8.09 14.74
C THR A 58 -4.29 7.47 13.97
N ALA A 59 -4.05 6.39 13.22
CA ALA A 59 -5.07 5.69 12.46
C ALA A 59 -5.59 4.51 13.28
N GLU A 60 -6.77 4.66 13.87
CA GLU A 60 -7.44 3.55 14.55
C GLU A 60 -8.00 2.61 13.50
N THR A 61 -7.58 1.36 13.57
CA THR A 61 -8.19 0.30 12.76
C THR A 61 -9.38 -0.26 13.51
N GLU A 62 -10.57 0.23 13.19
CA GLU A 62 -11.78 -0.45 13.59
C GLU A 62 -11.91 -1.70 12.73
N GLY A 63 -11.70 -2.85 13.31
CA GLY A 63 -11.67 -4.10 12.59
C GLY A 63 -12.73 -5.09 13.06
N THR A 64 -13.34 -5.79 12.10
CA THR A 64 -14.05 -7.03 12.37
C THR A 64 -13.06 -8.03 12.97
N PRO A 65 -13.45 -8.80 14.01
CA PRO A 65 -12.56 -9.83 14.56
C PRO A 65 -12.12 -10.81 13.48
N THR A 66 -10.83 -10.87 13.23
CA THR A 66 -10.24 -11.74 12.21
C THR A 66 -8.78 -12.00 12.54
N SER A 67 -8.28 -13.17 12.12
CA SER A 67 -6.86 -13.48 12.21
C SER A 67 -6.02 -12.79 11.12
N ALA A 68 -6.66 -12.18 10.14
CA ALA A 68 -5.96 -11.48 9.07
C ALA A 68 -5.37 -10.17 9.59
N ARG A 69 -4.15 -9.86 9.16
CA ARG A 69 -3.42 -8.63 9.53
C ARG A 69 -3.38 -7.62 8.42
N ASN A 70 -3.69 -8.02 7.18
CA ASN A 70 -3.60 -7.15 6.01
C ASN A 70 -5.00 -6.86 5.48
N ARG A 71 -5.36 -5.59 5.46
CA ARG A 71 -6.65 -5.11 4.96
C ARG A 71 -6.39 -3.95 4.00
N LEU A 72 -6.82 -4.11 2.76
CA LEU A 72 -6.64 -3.09 1.73
C LEU A 72 -7.98 -2.77 1.10
N THR A 73 -8.46 -1.58 1.36
CA THR A 73 -9.74 -1.11 0.81
C THR A 73 -9.49 -0.38 -0.51
N GLY A 74 -10.30 -0.66 -1.49
CA GLY A 74 -10.15 -0.05 -2.80
C GLY A 74 -11.38 -0.17 -3.68
N LEU A 75 -11.17 0.17 -4.93
CA LEU A 75 -12.21 0.22 -5.96
C LEU A 75 -12.15 -1.04 -6.81
N VAL A 76 -13.28 -1.71 -6.97
CA VAL A 76 -13.38 -2.82 -7.92
C VAL A 76 -13.30 -2.26 -9.33
N MET A 77 -12.30 -2.70 -10.10
CA MET A 77 -12.04 -2.23 -11.46
C MET A 77 -12.65 -3.14 -12.50
N ALA A 78 -12.61 -4.45 -12.29
CA ALA A 78 -13.09 -5.42 -13.25
C ALA A 78 -13.52 -6.70 -12.53
N VAL A 79 -14.55 -7.31 -13.06
CA VAL A 79 -15.03 -8.63 -12.64
C VAL A 79 -15.19 -9.48 -13.89
N LYS A 80 -14.37 -10.52 -14.04
CA LYS A 80 -14.47 -11.50 -15.13
C LYS A 80 -14.99 -12.79 -14.53
N LYS A 81 -16.11 -13.28 -15.02
CA LYS A 81 -16.71 -14.48 -14.45
C LYS A 81 -17.26 -15.42 -15.51
N ASP A 82 -17.15 -16.69 -15.24
CA ASP A 82 -17.90 -17.74 -15.93
C ASP A 82 -18.98 -18.29 -15.00
N LYS A 83 -19.48 -19.49 -15.26
CA LYS A 83 -20.53 -20.07 -14.42
C LYS A 83 -20.07 -20.46 -13.02
N VAL A 84 -18.76 -20.70 -12.84
CA VAL A 84 -18.20 -21.27 -11.61
C VAL A 84 -17.28 -20.30 -10.90
N MET A 85 -16.36 -19.67 -11.62
CA MET A 85 -15.30 -18.85 -11.06
C MET A 85 -15.35 -17.41 -11.54
N ALA A 86 -14.93 -16.52 -10.65
CA ALA A 86 -14.81 -15.09 -10.93
C ALA A 86 -13.40 -14.60 -10.57
N GLU A 87 -12.87 -13.72 -11.43
CA GLU A 87 -11.63 -13.00 -11.18
C GLU A 87 -12.00 -11.54 -10.93
N VAL A 88 -11.62 -11.02 -9.77
CA VAL A 88 -11.91 -9.64 -9.36
C VAL A 88 -10.61 -8.87 -9.24
N GLN A 89 -10.54 -7.71 -9.91
CA GLN A 89 -9.43 -6.79 -9.79
C GLN A 89 -9.83 -5.62 -8.91
N LEU A 90 -9.03 -5.36 -7.87
CA LEU A 90 -9.26 -4.32 -6.89
C LEU A 90 -8.09 -3.34 -6.91
N ARG A 91 -8.38 -2.06 -7.08
CA ARG A 91 -7.35 -1.03 -7.03
C ARG A 91 -7.30 -0.39 -5.65
N CYS A 92 -6.17 -0.58 -4.98
CA CYS A 92 -5.93 -0.03 -3.65
C CYS A 92 -4.77 0.97 -3.74
N GLY A 93 -5.09 2.26 -3.82
CA GLY A 93 -4.08 3.29 -4.09
C GLY A 93 -3.40 3.03 -5.44
N PRO A 94 -2.06 2.95 -5.50
CA PRO A 94 -1.35 2.66 -6.74
C PRO A 94 -1.28 1.17 -7.08
N PHE A 95 -1.81 0.29 -6.21
CA PHE A 95 -1.67 -1.16 -6.36
C PHE A 95 -2.94 -1.80 -6.87
N VAL A 96 -2.79 -2.83 -7.68
CA VAL A 96 -3.90 -3.65 -8.16
C VAL A 96 -3.76 -5.04 -7.57
N LEU A 97 -4.80 -5.48 -6.91
CA LEU A 97 -4.90 -6.82 -6.34
C LEU A 97 -5.85 -7.66 -7.17
N THR A 98 -5.50 -8.91 -7.40
CA THR A 98 -6.35 -9.86 -8.10
C THR A 98 -6.82 -10.93 -7.13
N SER A 99 -8.11 -11.18 -7.11
CA SER A 99 -8.71 -12.23 -6.29
C SER A 99 -9.48 -13.19 -7.17
N LEU A 100 -9.34 -14.47 -6.88
CA LEU A 100 -10.15 -15.53 -7.50
C LEU A 100 -11.13 -16.04 -6.46
N MET A 101 -12.37 -16.16 -6.86
CA MET A 101 -13.44 -16.65 -5.98
C MET A 101 -14.51 -17.35 -6.80
N SER A 102 -15.46 -18.01 -6.15
CA SER A 102 -16.60 -18.53 -6.86
C SER A 102 -17.48 -17.39 -7.40
N THR A 103 -18.11 -17.61 -8.52
CA THR A 103 -19.06 -16.64 -9.08
C THR A 103 -20.19 -16.36 -8.11
N GLU A 104 -20.66 -17.38 -7.41
CA GLU A 104 -21.66 -17.22 -6.36
C GLU A 104 -21.23 -16.26 -5.27
N SER A 105 -19.97 -16.35 -4.82
CA SER A 105 -19.43 -15.42 -3.82
C SER A 105 -19.35 -13.99 -4.35
N ALA A 106 -18.90 -13.82 -5.57
CA ALA A 106 -18.82 -12.50 -6.20
C ALA A 106 -20.20 -11.87 -6.32
N ASP A 107 -21.21 -12.65 -6.70
CA ASP A 107 -22.59 -12.18 -6.81
C ASP A 107 -23.17 -11.82 -5.44
N ARG A 108 -22.94 -12.67 -4.43
CA ARG A 108 -23.41 -12.43 -3.07
C ARG A 108 -22.82 -11.17 -2.46
N LEU A 109 -21.55 -10.90 -2.73
CA LEU A 109 -20.88 -9.70 -2.27
C LEU A 109 -21.23 -8.46 -3.09
N GLY A 110 -21.94 -8.64 -4.20
CA GLY A 110 -22.33 -7.52 -5.07
C GLY A 110 -21.17 -6.85 -5.77
N LEU A 111 -20.12 -7.60 -6.09
CA LEU A 111 -18.91 -7.04 -6.70
C LEU A 111 -19.18 -6.69 -8.16
N ALA A 112 -18.95 -5.42 -8.50
CA ALA A 112 -19.10 -4.89 -9.84
C ALA A 112 -18.14 -3.71 -10.01
N PRO A 113 -17.72 -3.39 -11.23
CA PRO A 113 -16.89 -2.20 -11.45
C PRO A 113 -17.51 -0.97 -10.80
N GLY A 114 -16.73 -0.24 -10.01
CA GLY A 114 -17.18 0.95 -9.30
C GLY A 114 -17.61 0.73 -7.87
N THR A 115 -17.69 -0.52 -7.37
CA THR A 115 -18.02 -0.77 -5.98
C THR A 115 -16.78 -0.73 -5.09
N LEU A 116 -16.99 -0.38 -3.84
CA LEU A 116 -15.92 -0.38 -2.83
C LEU A 116 -15.81 -1.78 -2.22
N ALA A 117 -14.60 -2.27 -2.06
CA ALA A 117 -14.35 -3.56 -1.43
C ALA A 117 -13.06 -3.55 -0.63
N THR A 118 -12.91 -4.47 0.30
CA THR A 118 -11.71 -4.63 1.10
C THR A 118 -11.11 -6.01 0.85
N ALA A 119 -9.86 -6.05 0.45
CA ALA A 119 -9.09 -7.29 0.38
C ALA A 119 -8.51 -7.57 1.77
N VAL A 120 -8.71 -8.79 2.24
CA VAL A 120 -8.23 -9.24 3.54
C VAL A 120 -7.29 -10.42 3.30
N VAL A 121 -6.02 -10.26 3.71
CA VAL A 121 -4.99 -11.26 3.43
C VAL A 121 -4.34 -11.70 4.73
N LYS A 122 -4.33 -12.99 4.99
CA LYS A 122 -3.64 -13.53 6.18
C LYS A 122 -2.14 -13.35 6.01
N ALA A 123 -1.48 -12.99 7.10
CA ALA A 123 -0.03 -12.78 7.10
C ALA A 123 0.74 -14.02 6.60
N THR A 124 0.21 -15.20 6.89
CA THR A 124 0.84 -16.49 6.50
C THR A 124 0.83 -16.75 4.99
N THR A 125 0.01 -16.02 4.23
CA THR A 125 -0.10 -16.20 2.77
C THR A 125 0.58 -15.09 1.99
N VAL A 126 1.18 -14.11 2.66
CA VAL A 126 1.90 -13.02 2.01
C VAL A 126 3.32 -13.45 1.70
N ILE A 127 3.69 -13.39 0.43
CA ILE A 127 5.03 -13.73 -0.06
C ILE A 127 5.81 -12.42 -0.22
N ILE A 128 7.04 -12.42 0.27
CA ILE A 128 7.90 -11.24 0.18
C ILE A 128 9.01 -11.49 -0.83
N GLU A 129 9.23 -10.54 -1.70
CA GLU A 129 10.33 -10.52 -2.65
C GLU A 129 11.08 -9.21 -2.50
N THR A 130 12.36 -9.22 -2.82
CA THR A 130 13.15 -7.98 -2.92
C THR A 130 13.51 -7.76 -4.38
N PRO A 131 13.49 -6.51 -4.85
CA PRO A 131 13.92 -6.22 -6.22
C PRO A 131 15.40 -6.61 -6.42
N GLU A 132 15.71 -7.16 -7.59
CA GLU A 132 17.11 -7.47 -7.95
C GLU A 132 17.95 -6.19 -7.97
N GLY A 133 19.19 -6.29 -7.47
CA GLY A 133 20.12 -5.17 -7.47
C GLY A 133 19.97 -4.18 -6.33
N LEU A 134 18.99 -4.37 -5.45
CA LEU A 134 18.84 -3.61 -4.22
C LEU A 134 19.37 -4.44 -3.04
N SER A 135 20.65 -4.37 -2.84
CA SER A 135 21.31 -5.07 -1.74
C SER A 135 21.86 -4.08 -0.73
#